data_6981a737ef50bea1ffb3ccff3189a777
#
_entry.id   6981a737ef50bea1ffb3ccff3189a777
#
_cell.length_a   1.000
_cell.length_b   1.000
_cell.length_c   1.000
_cell.angle_alpha   90.00
_cell.angle_beta   90.00
_cell.angle_gamma   90.00
#
_symmetry.space_group_name_H-M   'P 1'
#
loop_
_entity.id
_entity.type
_entity.pdbx_description
1 polymer ?
#
loop_
_entity_poly.entity_id
_entity_poly.type
_entity_poly.pdbx_seq_one_letter_code
_entity_poly.pdbx_strand_id
1 'polypeptide(L)'
;MHIISLFAIYLVTLTITLNAEVWKPDKKPGLIPTSMFEVDPSLEVTVWATSPMLYNPTNMDIDHEGRFWVTEGVNYRGRNGTRPNGDRIVVLQDTDNDGKCDSSHTFVQEKGLIAPMGVAVFDNVVYLSQPPDLIAYTDVNRNLVFEPEIDKREVILTGFNAINHDHSLHSLTSGPDGKFYFNNGNCGAVFTDKSGKTFYMGGTYGGSGANWPADHLKNSGRESGDGHVWTSGFAVRMDPNGANAEIVSHGLRNSYEQILTSFGDMFQNP
;
A
#
# COMPACT_ATOMS: atom_id res chain seq x y z
N MET A 1 26.86 -17.71 69.73
CA MET A 1 25.93 -18.59 68.98
C MET A 1 25.06 -17.69 68.15
N HIS A 2 25.47 -17.41 66.92
CA HIS A 2 24.76 -16.51 65.98
C HIS A 2 24.08 -17.36 64.91
N ILE A 3 22.77 -17.29 64.88
CA ILE A 3 21.95 -17.98 63.87
C ILE A 3 21.79 -17.00 62.68
N ILE A 4 22.38 -17.37 61.53
CA ILE A 4 22.19 -16.67 60.29
C ILE A 4 21.02 -17.34 59.59
N SER A 5 19.88 -16.59 59.46
CA SER A 5 18.72 -17.01 58.65
C SER A 5 18.99 -16.65 57.20
N LEU A 6 19.11 -17.67 56.34
CA LEU A 6 19.11 -17.51 54.88
C LEU A 6 17.65 -17.36 54.39
N PHE A 7 17.32 -16.19 53.90
CA PHE A 7 16.09 -15.99 53.10
C PHE A 7 16.39 -16.35 51.65
N ALA A 8 15.80 -17.42 51.16
CA ALA A 8 15.81 -17.77 49.75
C ALA A 8 14.70 -16.97 49.05
N ILE A 9 15.06 -16.03 48.15
CA ILE A 9 14.13 -15.33 47.29
C ILE A 9 13.90 -16.19 46.06
N TYR A 10 12.69 -16.75 45.92
CA TYR A 10 12.25 -17.40 44.69
C TYR A 10 11.78 -16.34 43.72
N LEU A 11 12.56 -16.10 42.68
CA LEU A 11 12.17 -15.26 41.53
C LEU A 11 11.28 -16.10 40.60
N VAL A 12 9.97 -15.92 40.66
CA VAL A 12 9.03 -16.52 39.72
C VAL A 12 9.02 -15.63 38.48
N THR A 13 9.73 -16.02 37.43
CA THR A 13 9.64 -15.41 36.12
C THR A 13 8.36 -15.86 35.46
N LEU A 14 7.32 -15.00 35.45
CA LEU A 14 6.09 -15.20 34.72
C LEU A 14 6.36 -14.87 33.25
N THR A 15 6.65 -15.87 32.43
CA THR A 15 6.68 -15.73 30.97
C THR A 15 5.25 -15.58 30.46
N ILE A 16 4.81 -14.36 30.22
CA ILE A 16 3.56 -14.09 29.50
C ILE A 16 3.88 -14.30 28.02
N THR A 17 3.55 -15.49 27.52
CA THR A 17 3.45 -15.70 26.08
C THR A 17 2.21 -14.95 25.59
N LEU A 18 2.41 -13.75 25.06
CA LEU A 18 1.39 -13.05 24.27
C LEU A 18 1.22 -13.85 22.98
N ASN A 19 0.29 -14.80 22.98
CA ASN A 19 -0.25 -15.33 21.73
C ASN A 19 -1.01 -14.16 21.08
N ALA A 20 -0.38 -13.49 20.12
CA ALA A 20 -1.10 -12.58 19.24
C ALA A 20 -2.19 -13.40 18.55
N GLU A 21 -3.44 -13.13 18.90
CA GLU A 21 -4.58 -13.80 18.31
C GLU A 21 -4.58 -13.44 16.82
N VAL A 22 -4.28 -14.42 15.98
CA VAL A 22 -4.29 -14.24 14.52
C VAL A 22 -5.73 -13.97 14.12
N TRP A 23 -6.01 -12.77 13.65
CA TRP A 23 -7.33 -12.42 13.15
C TRP A 23 -7.78 -13.43 12.07
N LYS A 24 -9.00 -13.95 12.22
CA LYS A 24 -9.63 -14.84 11.25
C LYS A 24 -11.00 -14.26 10.88
N PRO A 25 -11.40 -14.34 9.61
CA PRO A 25 -12.73 -13.91 9.22
C PRO A 25 -13.80 -14.84 9.84
N ASP A 26 -14.94 -14.26 10.20
CA ASP A 26 -16.06 -14.98 10.82
C ASP A 26 -16.69 -16.06 9.91
N LYS A 27 -16.46 -15.98 8.60
CA LYS A 27 -16.97 -16.92 7.60
C LYS A 27 -15.83 -17.38 6.68
N LYS A 28 -15.80 -18.66 6.39
CA LYS A 28 -14.97 -19.17 5.28
C LYS A 28 -15.53 -18.59 3.97
N PRO A 29 -14.74 -17.84 3.19
CA PRO A 29 -15.18 -17.41 1.88
C PRO A 29 -15.48 -18.65 1.02
N GLY A 30 -16.61 -18.64 0.32
CA GLY A 30 -16.89 -19.62 -0.72
C GLY A 30 -16.00 -19.34 -1.93
N LEU A 31 -15.46 -20.39 -2.54
CA LEU A 31 -14.75 -20.24 -3.81
C LEU A 31 -15.77 -19.95 -4.91
N ILE A 32 -15.48 -18.96 -5.74
CA ILE A 32 -16.21 -18.72 -6.99
C ILE A 32 -15.79 -19.82 -7.97
N PRO A 33 -16.71 -20.61 -8.52
CA PRO A 33 -16.35 -21.64 -9.51
C PRO A 33 -15.70 -20.97 -10.74
N THR A 34 -14.60 -21.54 -11.21
CA THR A 34 -13.90 -21.00 -12.39
C THR A 34 -14.76 -21.08 -13.66
N SER A 35 -15.73 -22.00 -13.70
CA SER A 35 -16.73 -22.14 -14.78
C SER A 35 -17.68 -20.92 -14.92
N MET A 36 -17.67 -19.96 -13.99
CA MET A 36 -18.42 -18.70 -14.11
C MET A 36 -17.71 -17.65 -14.98
N PHE A 37 -16.44 -17.89 -15.33
CA PHE A 37 -15.68 -16.99 -16.18
C PHE A 37 -15.80 -17.45 -17.65
N GLU A 38 -16.19 -16.54 -18.53
CA GLU A 38 -16.13 -16.73 -19.96
C GLU A 38 -14.80 -16.17 -20.47
N VAL A 39 -13.96 -17.02 -21.03
CA VAL A 39 -12.63 -16.66 -21.54
C VAL A 39 -12.44 -17.23 -22.94
N ASP A 40 -11.45 -16.69 -23.65
CA ASP A 40 -11.06 -17.22 -24.96
C ASP A 40 -10.70 -18.72 -24.82
N PRO A 41 -11.08 -19.58 -25.81
CA PRO A 41 -10.81 -21.02 -25.76
C PRO A 41 -9.34 -21.42 -25.62
N SER A 42 -8.41 -20.50 -25.92
CA SER A 42 -6.96 -20.70 -25.73
C SER A 42 -6.49 -20.41 -24.31
N LEU A 43 -7.37 -19.90 -23.41
CA LEU A 43 -7.06 -19.52 -22.05
C LEU A 43 -7.76 -20.44 -21.04
N GLU A 44 -7.14 -20.60 -19.90
CA GLU A 44 -7.69 -21.31 -18.74
C GLU A 44 -7.74 -20.37 -17.52
N VAL A 45 -8.83 -20.48 -16.73
CA VAL A 45 -8.96 -19.80 -15.46
C VAL A 45 -8.71 -20.79 -14.34
N THR A 46 -7.70 -20.50 -13.52
CA THR A 46 -7.37 -21.29 -12.32
C THR A 46 -7.46 -20.44 -11.06
N VAL A 47 -7.72 -21.05 -9.92
CA VAL A 47 -7.62 -20.40 -8.61
C VAL A 47 -6.20 -20.59 -8.12
N TRP A 48 -5.43 -19.51 -8.12
CA TRP A 48 -4.02 -19.52 -7.73
C TRP A 48 -3.82 -19.39 -6.21
N ALA A 49 -4.52 -18.45 -5.55
CA ALA A 49 -4.46 -18.26 -4.10
C ALA A 49 -5.83 -17.88 -3.53
N THR A 50 -6.08 -18.29 -2.28
CA THR A 50 -7.32 -17.97 -1.55
C THR A 50 -7.03 -17.74 -0.07
N SER A 51 -8.04 -17.24 0.67
CA SER A 51 -7.98 -17.26 2.14
C SER A 51 -7.79 -18.69 2.68
N PRO A 52 -6.91 -18.88 3.66
CA PRO A 52 -6.32 -17.90 4.55
C PRO A 52 -4.98 -17.30 4.12
N MET A 53 -4.46 -17.59 2.92
CA MET A 53 -3.18 -17.07 2.47
C MET A 53 -3.20 -15.54 2.36
N LEU A 54 -4.32 -14.98 1.88
CA LEU A 54 -4.56 -13.54 1.80
C LEU A 54 -6.02 -13.22 2.13
N TYR A 55 -6.27 -11.95 2.48
CA TYR A 55 -7.62 -11.44 2.78
C TYR A 55 -7.82 -10.07 2.16
N ASN A 56 -8.94 -9.90 1.42
CA ASN A 56 -9.37 -8.62 0.88
C ASN A 56 -8.23 -7.86 0.16
N PRO A 57 -7.65 -8.42 -0.92
CA PRO A 57 -6.55 -7.80 -1.64
C PRO A 57 -7.01 -6.47 -2.27
N THR A 58 -6.14 -5.47 -2.22
CA THR A 58 -6.39 -4.15 -2.80
C THR A 58 -5.51 -3.86 -3.99
N ASN A 59 -4.27 -4.33 -3.96
CA ASN A 59 -3.31 -4.19 -5.06
C ASN A 59 -2.27 -5.31 -4.98
N MET A 60 -1.54 -5.53 -6.08
CA MET A 60 -0.43 -6.48 -6.13
C MET A 60 0.66 -6.06 -7.10
N ASP A 61 1.86 -6.52 -6.84
CA ASP A 61 3.01 -6.47 -7.76
C ASP A 61 3.76 -7.80 -7.75
N ILE A 62 4.60 -8.02 -8.75
CA ILE A 62 5.37 -9.26 -8.91
C ILE A 62 6.86 -8.90 -8.97
N ASP A 63 7.66 -9.46 -8.08
CA ASP A 63 9.10 -9.25 -8.09
C ASP A 63 9.83 -10.10 -9.14
N HIS A 64 11.12 -9.87 -9.28
CA HIS A 64 11.97 -10.55 -10.28
C HIS A 64 12.16 -12.06 -10.04
N GLU A 65 11.77 -12.56 -8.88
CA GLU A 65 11.75 -14.00 -8.55
C GLU A 65 10.36 -14.63 -8.74
N GLY A 66 9.36 -13.85 -9.22
CA GLY A 66 8.01 -14.33 -9.46
C GLY A 66 7.14 -14.40 -8.20
N ARG A 67 7.55 -13.80 -7.09
CA ARG A 67 6.73 -13.73 -5.87
C ARG A 67 5.72 -12.60 -6.00
N PHE A 68 4.48 -12.86 -5.56
CA PHE A 68 3.41 -11.88 -5.54
C PHE A 68 3.39 -11.13 -4.22
N TRP A 69 3.50 -9.82 -4.29
CA TRP A 69 3.40 -8.90 -3.15
C TRP A 69 2.01 -8.29 -3.15
N VAL A 70 1.22 -8.58 -2.13
CA VAL A 70 -0.20 -8.21 -2.09
C VAL A 70 -0.48 -7.33 -0.88
N THR A 71 -1.08 -6.17 -1.11
CA THR A 71 -1.65 -5.33 -0.05
C THR A 71 -3.04 -5.82 0.31
N GLU A 72 -3.34 -5.81 1.61
CA GLU A 72 -4.65 -6.19 2.13
C GLU A 72 -5.37 -4.98 2.75
N GLY A 73 -6.67 -4.85 2.49
CA GLY A 73 -7.54 -3.79 2.99
C GLY A 73 -8.68 -4.32 3.85
N VAL A 74 -8.39 -5.10 4.88
CA VAL A 74 -9.39 -5.63 5.82
C VAL A 74 -10.04 -4.52 6.64
N ASN A 75 -9.27 -3.47 6.95
CA ASN A 75 -9.74 -2.29 7.67
C ASN A 75 -10.36 -1.22 6.74
N TYR A 76 -10.73 -1.58 5.52
CA TYR A 76 -11.30 -0.65 4.56
C TYR A 76 -12.67 -0.10 4.99
N ARG A 77 -12.91 1.20 4.82
CA ARG A 77 -14.17 1.95 5.02
C ARG A 77 -15.06 1.47 6.16
N GLY A 78 -15.00 2.14 7.31
CA GLY A 78 -15.86 1.84 8.45
C GLY A 78 -15.59 0.49 9.12
N ARG A 79 -14.58 -0.24 8.65
CA ARG A 79 -14.10 -1.49 9.24
C ARG A 79 -12.79 -1.33 10.00
N ASN A 80 -12.41 -0.09 10.31
CA ASN A 80 -11.22 0.20 11.11
C ASN A 80 -11.28 -0.57 12.44
N GLY A 81 -10.21 -1.30 12.75
CA GLY A 81 -10.13 -2.14 13.94
C GLY A 81 -10.65 -3.57 13.76
N THR A 82 -11.19 -3.94 12.58
CA THR A 82 -11.50 -5.35 12.24
C THR A 82 -10.24 -6.19 12.36
N ARG A 83 -9.10 -5.66 11.89
CA ARG A 83 -7.77 -6.22 12.14
C ARG A 83 -7.01 -5.26 13.08
N PRO A 84 -6.97 -5.54 14.40
CA PRO A 84 -6.46 -4.59 15.41
C PRO A 84 -4.99 -4.20 15.25
N ASN A 85 -4.18 -5.08 14.63
CA ASN A 85 -2.76 -4.83 14.37
C ASN A 85 -2.49 -4.06 13.06
N GLY A 86 -3.55 -3.63 12.37
CA GLY A 86 -3.49 -2.96 11.08
C GLY A 86 -3.50 -3.94 9.90
N ASP A 87 -3.62 -3.39 8.71
CA ASP A 87 -3.50 -4.17 7.48
C ASP A 87 -2.02 -4.53 7.20
N ARG A 88 -1.78 -5.32 6.17
CA ARG A 88 -0.44 -5.87 5.92
C ARG A 88 -0.13 -5.97 4.44
N ILE A 89 1.15 -6.17 4.14
CA ILE A 89 1.62 -6.69 2.86
C ILE A 89 1.96 -8.16 3.08
N VAL A 90 1.43 -9.04 2.23
CA VAL A 90 1.78 -10.46 2.21
C VAL A 90 2.59 -10.77 0.96
N VAL A 91 3.55 -11.70 1.12
CA VAL A 91 4.30 -12.29 0.02
C VAL A 91 3.76 -13.69 -0.20
N LEU A 92 3.36 -13.97 -1.43
CA LEU A 92 2.80 -15.23 -1.88
C LEU A 92 3.72 -15.87 -2.92
N GLN A 93 3.90 -17.17 -2.87
CA GLN A 93 4.75 -17.88 -3.81
C GLN A 93 4.17 -19.26 -4.13
N ASP A 94 4.36 -19.69 -5.36
CA ASP A 94 4.26 -21.05 -5.83
C ASP A 94 5.69 -21.63 -5.81
N THR A 95 6.02 -22.46 -4.83
CA THR A 95 7.40 -22.92 -4.60
C THR A 95 7.75 -24.16 -5.38
N ASP A 96 6.76 -24.91 -5.87
CA ASP A 96 6.96 -26.14 -6.64
C ASP A 96 6.57 -26.00 -8.12
N ASN A 97 6.11 -24.80 -8.54
CA ASN A 97 5.71 -24.46 -9.91
C ASN A 97 4.55 -25.32 -10.45
N ASP A 98 3.60 -25.67 -9.59
CA ASP A 98 2.38 -26.42 -9.99
C ASP A 98 1.25 -25.51 -10.48
N GLY A 99 1.46 -24.18 -10.46
CA GLY A 99 0.47 -23.16 -10.83
C GLY A 99 -0.46 -22.78 -9.69
N LYS A 100 -0.11 -23.10 -8.45
CA LYS A 100 -0.86 -22.72 -7.25
C LYS A 100 0.07 -22.16 -6.17
N CYS A 101 -0.42 -21.17 -5.47
CA CYS A 101 0.29 -20.63 -4.32
C CYS A 101 0.28 -21.63 -3.15
N ASP A 102 1.46 -21.99 -2.67
CA ASP A 102 1.65 -22.90 -1.54
C ASP A 102 2.37 -22.24 -0.35
N SER A 103 2.93 -21.03 -0.54
CA SER A 103 3.62 -20.26 0.50
C SER A 103 3.00 -18.87 0.68
N SER A 104 2.81 -18.46 1.93
CA SER A 104 2.32 -17.13 2.29
C SER A 104 2.94 -16.68 3.61
N HIS A 105 3.55 -15.50 3.61
CA HIS A 105 4.02 -14.87 4.85
C HIS A 105 3.79 -13.36 4.83
N THR A 106 3.81 -12.73 5.99
CA THR A 106 3.65 -11.30 6.14
C THR A 106 5.00 -10.62 6.02
N PHE A 107 5.15 -9.69 5.07
CA PHE A 107 6.31 -8.82 4.98
C PHE A 107 6.25 -7.74 6.07
N VAL A 108 5.18 -6.95 6.11
CA VAL A 108 4.96 -5.91 7.12
C VAL A 108 3.51 -5.87 7.55
N GLN A 109 3.28 -5.64 8.85
CA GLN A 109 1.97 -5.34 9.43
C GLN A 109 2.14 -4.27 10.50
N GLU A 110 1.45 -3.16 10.36
CA GLU A 110 1.50 -2.04 11.30
C GLU A 110 0.10 -1.48 11.56
N LYS A 111 -0.15 -0.99 12.78
CA LYS A 111 -1.43 -0.36 13.14
C LYS A 111 -1.79 0.84 12.27
N GLY A 112 -0.78 1.50 11.70
CA GLY A 112 -0.95 2.62 10.78
C GLY A 112 -1.35 2.22 9.35
N LEU A 113 -1.26 0.94 8.99
CA LEU A 113 -1.71 0.46 7.69
C LEU A 113 -3.22 0.23 7.74
N ILE A 114 -3.95 1.06 7.01
CA ILE A 114 -5.41 1.01 6.92
C ILE A 114 -5.78 1.05 5.44
N ALA A 115 -6.12 -0.09 4.89
CA ALA A 115 -6.46 -0.26 3.49
C ALA A 115 -5.46 0.41 2.52
N PRO A 116 -4.18 -0.03 2.51
CA PRO A 116 -3.22 0.44 1.52
C PRO A 116 -3.71 0.09 0.12
N MET A 117 -3.51 1.01 -0.84
CA MET A 117 -4.16 0.97 -2.16
C MET A 117 -3.19 0.74 -3.31
N GLY A 118 -1.90 0.60 -3.05
CA GLY A 118 -0.90 0.34 -4.08
C GLY A 118 0.37 -0.25 -3.49
N VAL A 119 1.01 -1.16 -4.21
CA VAL A 119 2.33 -1.70 -3.89
C VAL A 119 3.17 -1.76 -5.16
N ALA A 120 4.47 -1.48 -5.03
CA ALA A 120 5.45 -1.70 -6.09
C ALA A 120 6.76 -2.16 -5.48
N VAL A 121 7.39 -3.17 -6.08
CA VAL A 121 8.59 -3.81 -5.56
C VAL A 121 9.74 -3.64 -6.54
N PHE A 122 10.80 -2.97 -6.10
CA PHE A 122 12.01 -2.75 -6.88
C PHE A 122 13.21 -3.26 -6.10
N ASP A 123 13.75 -4.41 -6.50
CA ASP A 123 14.81 -5.12 -5.80
C ASP A 123 14.43 -5.40 -4.33
N ASN A 124 15.05 -4.77 -3.35
CA ASN A 124 14.76 -4.91 -1.93
C ASN A 124 13.98 -3.73 -1.34
N VAL A 125 13.38 -2.89 -2.17
CA VAL A 125 12.56 -1.75 -1.72
C VAL A 125 11.11 -1.97 -2.12
N VAL A 126 10.22 -1.91 -1.13
CA VAL A 126 8.77 -2.03 -1.29
C VAL A 126 8.15 -0.66 -1.08
N TYR A 127 7.57 -0.09 -2.13
CA TYR A 127 6.81 1.15 -2.07
C TYR A 127 5.34 0.85 -1.80
N LEU A 128 4.77 1.59 -0.87
CA LEU A 128 3.40 1.39 -0.42
C LEU A 128 2.61 2.69 -0.50
N SER A 129 1.52 2.68 -1.24
CA SER A 129 0.52 3.75 -1.26
C SER A 129 -0.44 3.57 -0.11
N GLN A 130 -0.15 4.23 1.00
CA GLN A 130 -0.97 4.24 2.21
C GLN A 130 -1.37 5.67 2.52
N PRO A 131 -2.49 6.20 2.00
CA PRO A 131 -2.87 7.57 2.35
C PRO A 131 -2.87 7.82 3.86
N PRO A 132 -2.28 8.92 4.38
CA PRO A 132 -1.82 10.10 3.61
C PRO A 132 -0.44 9.98 2.98
N ASP A 133 0.23 8.86 3.07
CA ASP A 133 1.65 8.70 2.78
C ASP A 133 1.92 7.76 1.59
N LEU A 134 2.95 8.08 0.83
CA LEU A 134 3.71 7.15 0.01
C LEU A 134 4.92 6.73 0.83
N ILE A 135 5.02 5.45 1.16
CA ILE A 135 6.03 4.90 2.07
C ILE A 135 6.97 3.99 1.28
N ALA A 136 8.26 4.00 1.61
CA ALA A 136 9.23 3.01 1.18
C ALA A 136 9.72 2.18 2.37
N TYR A 137 9.67 0.86 2.24
CA TYR A 137 10.29 -0.10 3.14
C TYR A 137 11.49 -0.73 2.44
N THR A 138 12.68 -0.62 3.02
CA THR A 138 13.88 -1.28 2.49
C THR A 138 14.20 -2.48 3.34
N ASP A 139 14.06 -3.67 2.78
CA ASP A 139 14.48 -4.95 3.36
C ASP A 139 16.01 -5.08 3.21
N VAL A 140 16.75 -4.64 4.22
CA VAL A 140 18.22 -4.52 4.18
C VAL A 140 18.90 -5.89 4.17
N ASN A 141 18.36 -6.84 4.93
CA ASN A 141 18.91 -8.20 5.05
C ASN A 141 18.31 -9.19 4.04
N ARG A 142 17.31 -8.75 3.24
CA ARG A 142 16.66 -9.51 2.15
C ARG A 142 16.00 -10.82 2.62
N ASN A 143 15.42 -10.78 3.82
CA ASN A 143 14.74 -11.95 4.39
C ASN A 143 13.22 -11.96 4.14
N LEU A 144 12.70 -10.95 3.40
CA LEU A 144 11.29 -10.77 3.04
C LEU A 144 10.37 -10.52 4.27
N VAL A 145 10.94 -10.03 5.35
CA VAL A 145 10.22 -9.63 6.58
C VAL A 145 10.75 -8.28 7.04
N PHE A 146 9.86 -7.31 7.25
CA PHE A 146 10.26 -6.00 7.75
C PHE A 146 10.57 -6.05 9.24
N GLU A 147 11.82 -5.78 9.61
CA GLU A 147 12.36 -5.76 10.97
C GLU A 147 12.81 -4.33 11.31
N PRO A 148 12.07 -3.55 12.12
CA PRO A 148 12.35 -2.13 12.37
C PRO A 148 13.77 -1.82 12.88
N GLU A 149 14.42 -2.79 13.52
CA GLU A 149 15.79 -2.64 14.06
C GLU A 149 16.89 -2.80 12.98
N ILE A 150 16.54 -3.37 11.83
CA ILE A 150 17.49 -3.71 10.75
C ILE A 150 17.14 -2.92 9.49
N ASP A 151 15.85 -2.87 9.17
CA ASP A 151 15.31 -2.35 7.93
C ASP A 151 14.98 -0.86 8.03
N LYS A 152 14.68 -0.26 6.87
CA LYS A 152 14.38 1.16 6.83
C LYS A 152 12.93 1.38 6.40
N ARG A 153 12.25 2.29 7.09
CA ARG A 153 10.95 2.83 6.71
C ARG A 153 11.08 4.34 6.46
N GLU A 154 10.74 4.79 5.29
CA GLU A 154 10.78 6.19 4.92
C GLU A 154 9.44 6.65 4.33
N VAL A 155 8.99 7.85 4.71
CA VAL A 155 7.88 8.52 4.04
C VAL A 155 8.48 9.33 2.88
N ILE A 156 8.18 8.92 1.66
CA ILE A 156 8.65 9.56 0.43
C ILE A 156 7.88 10.85 0.17
N LEU A 157 6.56 10.77 0.19
CA LEU A 157 5.63 11.90 0.08
C LEU A 157 4.51 11.76 1.11
N THR A 158 3.92 12.90 1.52
CA THR A 158 2.75 12.94 2.39
C THR A 158 1.80 14.04 1.95
N GLY A 159 0.51 13.96 2.34
CA GLY A 159 -0.49 14.99 2.06
C GLY A 159 -1.63 14.54 1.16
N PHE A 160 -1.78 13.23 0.97
CA PHE A 160 -2.90 12.60 0.26
C PHE A 160 -4.09 12.37 1.21
N ASN A 161 -5.31 12.25 0.68
CA ASN A 161 -6.51 12.13 1.50
C ASN A 161 -6.62 10.76 2.19
N ALA A 162 -6.53 10.74 3.52
CA ALA A 162 -6.62 9.51 4.33
C ALA A 162 -8.06 9.12 4.75
N ILE A 163 -9.08 9.89 4.36
CA ILE A 163 -10.47 9.60 4.72
C ILE A 163 -11.14 8.73 3.66
N ASN A 164 -10.95 9.09 2.39
CA ASN A 164 -11.48 8.36 1.25
C ASN A 164 -10.35 7.70 0.48
N HIS A 165 -9.80 6.63 1.04
CA HIS A 165 -8.64 5.91 0.51
C HIS A 165 -8.81 5.50 -0.96
N ASP A 166 -10.01 5.02 -1.32
CA ASP A 166 -10.37 4.56 -2.65
C ASP A 166 -10.50 5.67 -3.71
N HIS A 167 -10.38 6.93 -3.33
CA HIS A 167 -10.32 8.10 -4.22
C HIS A 167 -9.05 8.94 -3.96
N SER A 168 -8.03 8.34 -3.37
CA SER A 168 -6.77 9.01 -3.00
C SER A 168 -5.58 8.41 -3.74
N LEU A 169 -4.45 8.24 -3.06
CA LEU A 169 -3.22 7.68 -3.59
C LEU A 169 -3.38 6.21 -3.94
N HIS A 170 -3.08 5.85 -5.18
CA HIS A 170 -3.22 4.50 -5.73
C HIS A 170 -1.87 3.91 -6.16
N SER A 171 -1.86 3.13 -7.26
CA SER A 171 -0.69 2.39 -7.72
C SER A 171 0.52 3.28 -8.01
N LEU A 172 1.70 2.68 -7.88
CA LEU A 172 2.97 3.24 -8.31
C LEU A 172 3.63 2.26 -9.28
N THR A 173 4.24 2.80 -10.34
CA THR A 173 5.00 2.01 -11.31
C THR A 173 6.24 2.78 -11.77
N SER A 174 7.20 2.09 -12.38
CA SER A 174 8.38 2.72 -12.98
C SER A 174 8.18 2.93 -14.49
N GLY A 175 8.77 4.01 -14.99
CA GLY A 175 8.85 4.28 -16.43
C GLY A 175 10.21 3.93 -17.04
N PRO A 176 10.29 3.85 -18.38
CA PRO A 176 11.53 3.57 -19.09
C PRO A 176 12.57 4.69 -18.98
N ASP A 177 12.15 5.85 -18.49
CA ASP A 177 12.98 7.03 -18.20
C ASP A 177 13.62 7.01 -16.81
N GLY A 178 13.43 5.91 -16.06
CA GLY A 178 13.92 5.74 -14.70
C GLY A 178 13.15 6.56 -13.64
N LYS A 179 12.01 7.12 -14.00
CA LYS A 179 11.12 7.84 -13.09
C LYS A 179 10.04 6.92 -12.53
N PHE A 180 9.46 7.35 -11.41
CA PHE A 180 8.27 6.74 -10.84
C PHE A 180 7.02 7.50 -11.24
N TYR A 181 5.93 6.77 -11.40
CA TYR A 181 4.63 7.28 -11.75
C TYR A 181 3.59 6.74 -10.76
N PHE A 182 2.71 7.61 -10.28
CA PHE A 182 1.60 7.20 -9.42
C PHE A 182 0.32 7.96 -9.76
N ASN A 183 -0.81 7.35 -9.40
CA ASN A 183 -2.14 7.96 -9.56
C ASN A 183 -2.69 8.41 -8.23
N ASN A 184 -3.52 9.44 -8.27
CA ASN A 184 -4.40 9.86 -7.18
C ASN A 184 -5.80 10.15 -7.72
N GLY A 185 -6.82 9.64 -7.02
CA GLY A 185 -8.21 9.94 -7.33
C GLY A 185 -8.61 11.38 -6.99
N ASN A 186 -9.91 11.69 -7.07
CA ASN A 186 -10.43 13.05 -7.02
C ASN A 186 -10.76 13.58 -5.61
N CYS A 187 -10.19 12.98 -4.56
CA CYS A 187 -10.35 13.47 -3.18
C CYS A 187 -9.49 14.69 -2.82
N GLY A 188 -8.62 15.13 -3.71
CA GLY A 188 -7.68 16.22 -3.43
C GLY A 188 -6.43 15.76 -2.68
N ALA A 189 -5.38 16.59 -2.80
CA ALA A 189 -4.12 16.42 -2.11
C ALA A 189 -3.41 17.77 -1.93
N VAL A 190 -2.57 17.89 -0.91
CA VAL A 190 -1.54 18.92 -0.81
C VAL A 190 -0.25 18.24 -0.44
N PHE A 191 0.66 18.16 -1.36
CA PHE A 191 1.95 17.52 -1.13
C PHE A 191 3.11 18.41 -1.58
N THR A 192 4.23 18.29 -0.89
CA THR A 192 5.49 18.94 -1.26
C THR A 192 6.49 17.87 -1.64
N ASP A 193 7.05 17.96 -2.84
CA ASP A 193 8.08 17.04 -3.30
C ASP A 193 9.41 17.26 -2.56
N LYS A 194 10.34 16.33 -2.71
CA LYS A 194 11.65 16.43 -2.04
C LYS A 194 12.55 17.54 -2.63
N SER A 195 12.16 18.18 -3.74
CA SER A 195 12.81 19.39 -4.26
C SER A 195 12.23 20.69 -3.69
N GLY A 196 11.19 20.60 -2.86
CA GLY A 196 10.55 21.75 -2.18
C GLY A 196 9.38 22.36 -2.94
N LYS A 197 8.93 21.77 -4.05
CA LYS A 197 7.79 22.25 -4.84
C LYS A 197 6.49 21.73 -4.23
N THR A 198 5.55 22.63 -3.92
CA THR A 198 4.24 22.28 -3.35
C THR A 198 3.15 22.27 -4.41
N PHE A 199 2.37 21.19 -4.45
CA PHE A 199 1.23 21.00 -5.33
C PHE A 199 -0.09 21.09 -4.55
N TYR A 200 -1.03 21.89 -5.08
CA TYR A 200 -2.36 22.08 -4.52
C TYR A 200 -3.39 21.48 -5.48
N MET A 201 -3.92 20.33 -5.12
CA MET A 201 -4.88 19.59 -5.94
C MET A 201 -6.26 19.71 -5.32
N GLY A 202 -7.09 20.61 -5.87
CA GLY A 202 -8.48 20.77 -5.41
C GLY A 202 -9.30 19.53 -5.71
N GLY A 203 -9.94 18.96 -4.69
CA GLY A 203 -10.76 17.77 -4.84
C GLY A 203 -12.14 18.09 -5.41
N THR A 204 -12.70 17.14 -6.17
CA THR A 204 -14.06 17.21 -6.72
C THR A 204 -15.01 16.21 -6.06
N TYR A 205 -14.49 15.32 -5.21
CA TYR A 205 -15.27 14.32 -4.50
C TYR A 205 -15.81 14.86 -3.17
N GLY A 206 -17.13 14.95 -3.03
CA GLY A 206 -17.80 15.66 -1.92
C GLY A 206 -17.73 14.98 -0.54
N GLY A 207 -17.11 13.83 -0.41
CA GLY A 207 -16.97 13.10 0.85
C GLY A 207 -15.62 13.29 1.56
N SER A 208 -14.79 14.23 1.14
CA SER A 208 -13.40 14.34 1.58
C SER A 208 -13.18 14.99 2.95
N GLY A 209 -14.19 15.13 3.78
CA GLY A 209 -14.07 15.58 5.18
C GLY A 209 -13.50 16.99 5.35
N ALA A 210 -14.28 17.87 5.95
CA ALA A 210 -13.97 19.29 6.09
C ALA A 210 -12.71 19.63 6.92
N ASN A 211 -12.10 18.64 7.58
CA ASN A 211 -11.00 18.85 8.53
C ASN A 211 -9.66 18.25 8.07
N TRP A 212 -9.60 17.72 6.86
CA TRP A 212 -8.34 17.26 6.31
C TRP A 212 -7.44 18.46 5.98
N PRO A 213 -6.10 18.44 6.23
CA PRO A 213 -5.20 19.55 5.94
C PRO A 213 -5.26 19.99 4.48
N ALA A 214 -5.59 19.10 3.60
CA ALA A 214 -5.87 19.33 2.20
C ALA A 214 -7.37 19.54 1.95
N ASP A 215 -8.06 20.37 2.75
CA ASP A 215 -9.44 20.74 2.46
C ASP A 215 -9.55 21.14 0.98
N HIS A 216 -10.13 20.23 0.19
CA HIS A 216 -10.16 20.35 -1.27
C HIS A 216 -10.87 21.61 -1.75
N LEU A 217 -11.86 22.10 -1.00
CA LEU A 217 -12.56 23.35 -1.34
C LEU A 217 -11.66 24.56 -1.18
N LYS A 218 -10.76 24.56 -0.19
CA LYS A 218 -9.80 25.66 0.01
C LYS A 218 -8.66 25.66 -0.99
N ASN A 219 -8.37 24.53 -1.60
CA ASN A 219 -7.28 24.40 -2.56
C ASN A 219 -7.74 24.43 -4.02
N SER A 220 -9.05 24.40 -4.28
CA SER A 220 -9.59 24.58 -5.62
C SER A 220 -9.21 25.96 -6.20
N GLY A 221 -8.61 25.95 -7.38
CA GLY A 221 -8.14 27.19 -8.04
C GLY A 221 -6.86 27.78 -7.50
N ARG A 222 -6.22 27.14 -6.52
CA ARG A 222 -4.92 27.59 -5.98
C ARG A 222 -3.78 27.22 -6.92
N GLU A 223 -2.90 28.20 -7.17
CA GLU A 223 -1.68 27.98 -7.95
C GLU A 223 -0.67 27.16 -7.16
N SER A 224 -0.11 26.13 -7.81
CA SER A 224 0.94 25.25 -7.29
C SER A 224 2.34 25.87 -7.49
N GLY A 225 3.35 25.29 -6.84
CA GLY A 225 4.73 25.76 -6.91
C GLY A 225 5.40 25.66 -8.29
N ASP A 226 4.72 25.05 -9.27
CA ASP A 226 5.11 25.00 -10.68
C ASP A 226 4.42 26.07 -11.54
N GLY A 227 3.63 26.95 -10.93
CA GLY A 227 2.91 28.03 -11.60
C GLY A 227 1.59 27.63 -12.27
N HIS A 228 1.10 26.42 -12.01
CA HIS A 228 -0.15 25.90 -12.59
C HIS A 228 -1.24 25.72 -11.54
N VAL A 229 -2.48 25.78 -12.00
CA VAL A 229 -3.67 25.41 -11.23
C VAL A 229 -4.12 24.02 -11.67
N TRP A 230 -4.08 23.08 -10.75
CA TRP A 230 -4.37 21.68 -11.02
C TRP A 230 -5.73 21.26 -10.46
N THR A 231 -6.35 20.30 -11.11
CA THR A 231 -7.59 19.66 -10.65
C THR A 231 -7.27 18.25 -10.17
N SER A 232 -7.91 17.81 -9.09
CA SER A 232 -7.76 16.47 -8.53
C SER A 232 -8.22 15.38 -9.50
N GLY A 233 -7.80 14.14 -9.22
CA GLY A 233 -7.80 13.03 -10.16
C GLY A 233 -6.63 13.22 -11.13
N PHE A 234 -5.43 12.84 -10.69
CA PHE A 234 -4.20 13.20 -11.38
C PHE A 234 -3.18 12.06 -11.36
N ALA A 235 -2.25 12.13 -12.31
CA ALA A 235 -1.05 11.30 -12.32
C ALA A 235 0.20 12.16 -12.17
N VAL A 236 1.16 11.63 -11.44
CA VAL A 236 2.46 12.26 -11.15
C VAL A 236 3.57 11.41 -11.73
N ARG A 237 4.59 12.08 -12.27
CA ARG A 237 5.90 11.55 -12.60
C ARG A 237 6.92 12.18 -11.67
N MET A 238 7.86 11.42 -11.09
CA MET A 238 8.85 11.94 -10.14
C MET A 238 10.13 11.10 -10.14
N ASP A 239 11.18 11.62 -9.53
CA ASP A 239 12.36 10.82 -9.19
C ASP A 239 12.00 9.74 -8.14
N PRO A 240 12.68 8.57 -8.12
CA PRO A 240 12.39 7.52 -7.15
C PRO A 240 12.50 7.95 -5.68
N ASN A 241 13.28 8.98 -5.38
CA ASN A 241 13.39 9.56 -4.04
C ASN A 241 12.29 10.58 -3.68
N GLY A 242 11.33 10.84 -4.59
CA GLY A 242 10.23 11.78 -4.38
C GLY A 242 10.54 13.23 -4.77
N ALA A 243 11.68 13.50 -5.42
CA ALA A 243 12.01 14.82 -5.94
C ALA A 243 11.49 15.04 -7.36
N ASN A 244 11.53 16.30 -7.82
CA ASN A 244 11.23 16.69 -9.20
C ASN A 244 9.88 16.19 -9.70
N ALA A 245 8.84 16.31 -8.86
CA ALA A 245 7.49 15.93 -9.23
C ALA A 245 6.92 16.80 -10.35
N GLU A 246 6.23 16.17 -11.28
CA GLU A 246 5.52 16.78 -12.41
C GLU A 246 4.13 16.16 -12.52
N ILE A 247 3.10 16.97 -12.73
CA ILE A 247 1.76 16.49 -13.02
C ILE A 247 1.68 16.18 -14.51
N VAL A 248 1.47 14.90 -14.86
CA VAL A 248 1.44 14.45 -16.26
C VAL A 248 0.02 14.32 -16.81
N SER A 249 -0.97 14.16 -15.94
CA SER A 249 -2.40 14.27 -16.29
C SER A 249 -3.21 14.72 -15.08
N HIS A 250 -4.38 15.34 -15.32
CA HIS A 250 -5.30 15.76 -14.25
C HIS A 250 -6.74 15.84 -14.73
N GLY A 251 -7.68 16.01 -13.79
CA GLY A 251 -9.11 16.10 -14.09
C GLY A 251 -9.78 14.74 -14.30
N LEU A 252 -9.13 13.66 -13.90
CA LEU A 252 -9.67 12.31 -13.91
C LEU A 252 -10.59 12.07 -12.73
N ARG A 253 -11.45 11.05 -12.79
CA ARG A 253 -12.27 10.73 -11.62
C ARG A 253 -11.48 9.89 -10.60
N ASN A 254 -11.06 8.70 -10.96
CA ASN A 254 -10.46 7.75 -10.03
C ASN A 254 -9.62 6.70 -10.76
N SER A 255 -8.63 7.14 -11.54
CA SER A 255 -7.68 6.22 -12.16
C SER A 255 -6.97 5.43 -11.07
N TYR A 256 -7.08 4.10 -11.14
CA TYR A 256 -6.51 3.21 -10.14
C TYR A 256 -5.14 2.71 -10.57
N GLU A 257 -5.04 2.20 -11.78
CA GLU A 257 -3.83 1.62 -12.34
C GLU A 257 -3.37 2.39 -13.58
N GLN A 258 -2.08 2.31 -13.82
CA GLN A 258 -1.43 2.82 -15.00
C GLN A 258 -0.36 1.86 -15.48
N ILE A 259 -0.10 1.89 -16.76
CA ILE A 259 0.99 1.15 -17.39
C ILE A 259 1.77 2.08 -18.31
N LEU A 260 3.09 1.95 -18.32
CA LEU A 260 3.96 2.63 -19.27
C LEU A 260 4.57 1.61 -20.22
N THR A 261 4.53 1.95 -21.52
CA THR A 261 5.23 1.16 -22.54
C THR A 261 6.73 1.43 -22.48
N SER A 262 7.53 0.58 -23.12
CA SER A 262 8.96 0.80 -23.28
C SER A 262 9.32 2.08 -24.07
N PHE A 263 8.35 2.67 -24.76
CA PHE A 263 8.50 3.94 -25.48
C PHE A 263 8.08 5.16 -24.67
N GLY A 264 7.56 4.96 -23.46
CA GLY A 264 7.12 6.04 -22.57
C GLY A 264 5.66 6.44 -22.72
N ASP A 265 4.87 5.74 -23.55
CA ASP A 265 3.42 5.97 -23.61
C ASP A 265 2.77 5.48 -22.33
N MET A 266 1.95 6.34 -21.70
CA MET A 266 1.20 6.02 -20.50
C MET A 266 -0.26 5.72 -20.83
N PHE A 267 -0.74 4.59 -20.35
CA PHE A 267 -2.14 4.21 -20.39
C PHE A 267 -2.67 4.08 -18.97
N GLN A 268 -3.85 4.60 -18.73
CA GLN A 268 -4.52 4.49 -17.43
C GLN A 268 -6.03 4.36 -17.63
N ASN A 269 -6.70 3.68 -16.71
CA ASN A 269 -8.16 3.65 -16.68
C ASN A 269 -8.69 5.01 -16.16
N PRO A 270 -9.80 5.53 -16.68
CA PRO A 270 -10.36 6.83 -16.27
C PRO A 270 -11.05 6.78 -14.91
#